data_bb5c0848961a555b9ceae1235bdaaecf
#
_entry.id   bb5c0848961a555b9ceae1235bdaaecf
#
_cell.length_a   1.000
_cell.length_b   1.000
_cell.length_c   1.000
_cell.angle_alpha   90.00
_cell.angle_beta   90.00
_cell.angle_gamma   90.00
#
_symmetry.space_group_name_H-M   'P 1'
#
loop_
_entity.id
_entity.type
_entity.pdbx_description
1 polymer ?
#
loop_
_entity_poly.entity_id
_entity_poly.type
_entity_poly.pdbx_seq_one_letter_code
_entity_poly.pdbx_strand_id
1 'polypeptide(L)'
;MRIIAGAAAVSVSLSFWLLAFSIFIFLSLALLKRYTELLVQSREGKNSAHGRGYLTTDAPLLQALGVSSGYISSLVIALYLRSENVISMYAQPLAIWLLIPILLFWVSWIWLKSSRGEMHDDPIVFAAKDKTSLSVAVITAFVFLYAAIGFDL
;
A
#
# COMPACT_ATOMS: atom_id res chain seq x y z
N MET A 1 6.56 11.38 -10.32
CA MET A 1 5.25 11.46 -9.68
C MET A 1 4.14 11.24 -10.67
N ARG A 2 3.80 9.95 -10.89
CA ARG A 2 2.80 9.56 -11.90
C ARG A 2 1.39 10.06 -11.59
N ILE A 3 1.03 10.16 -10.31
CA ILE A 3 -0.30 10.64 -9.90
C ILE A 3 -0.50 12.10 -10.26
N ILE A 4 0.50 12.94 -10.02
CA ILE A 4 0.45 14.37 -10.36
C ILE A 4 0.38 14.54 -11.87
N ALA A 5 1.22 13.83 -12.63
CA ALA A 5 1.21 13.88 -14.09
C ALA A 5 -0.12 13.40 -14.66
N GLY A 6 -0.67 12.30 -14.12
CA GLY A 6 -1.96 11.79 -14.55
C GLY A 6 -3.10 12.76 -14.29
N ALA A 7 -3.14 13.37 -13.10
CA ALA A 7 -4.15 14.35 -12.74
C ALA A 7 -4.06 15.60 -13.64
N ALA A 8 -2.85 16.07 -13.92
CA ALA A 8 -2.63 17.20 -14.82
C ALA A 8 -3.08 16.89 -16.25
N ALA A 9 -2.79 15.66 -16.73
CA ALA A 9 -3.14 15.24 -18.09
C ALA A 9 -4.65 15.18 -18.32
N VAL A 10 -5.44 14.82 -17.29
CA VAL A 10 -6.90 14.75 -17.39
C VAL A 10 -7.61 15.96 -16.78
N SER A 11 -6.87 16.98 -16.37
CA SER A 11 -7.37 18.22 -15.77
C SER A 11 -8.24 17.97 -14.52
N VAL A 12 -7.90 16.96 -13.72
CA VAL A 12 -8.61 16.62 -12.48
C VAL A 12 -7.90 17.30 -11.31
N SER A 13 -8.68 17.89 -10.38
CA SER A 13 -8.15 18.43 -9.13
C SER A 13 -7.52 17.31 -8.30
N LEU A 14 -6.27 17.50 -7.88
CA LEU A 14 -5.59 16.54 -7.05
C LEU A 14 -5.98 16.77 -5.59
N SER A 15 -6.55 15.73 -4.96
CA SER A 15 -6.92 15.78 -3.56
C SER A 15 -5.67 15.76 -2.66
N PHE A 16 -5.67 16.63 -1.64
CA PHE A 16 -4.64 16.59 -0.60
C PHE A 16 -4.55 15.20 0.07
N TRP A 17 -5.71 14.61 0.34
CA TRP A 17 -5.78 13.29 0.99
C TRP A 17 -5.20 12.19 0.09
N LEU A 18 -5.44 12.27 -1.21
CA LEU A 18 -4.89 11.30 -2.16
C LEU A 18 -3.37 11.41 -2.24
N LEU A 19 -2.83 12.63 -2.22
CA LEU A 19 -1.38 12.84 -2.18
C LEU A 19 -0.78 12.27 -0.91
N ALA A 20 -1.38 12.56 0.24
CA ALA A 20 -0.91 12.06 1.54
C ALA A 20 -0.92 10.52 1.55
N PHE A 21 -2.01 9.91 1.11
CA PHE A 21 -2.11 8.46 1.00
C PHE A 21 -0.99 7.89 0.13
N SER A 22 -0.76 8.50 -1.04
CA SER A 22 0.26 8.04 -2.00
C SER A 22 1.66 8.09 -1.38
N ILE A 23 1.98 9.16 -0.68
CA ILE A 23 3.28 9.32 -0.02
C ILE A 23 3.50 8.18 0.97
N PHE A 24 2.53 7.92 1.84
CA PHE A 24 2.69 6.92 2.88
C PHE A 24 2.71 5.50 2.34
N ILE A 25 1.84 5.17 1.37
CA ILE A 25 1.82 3.82 0.80
C ILE A 25 3.08 3.54 -0.03
N PHE A 26 3.54 4.49 -0.83
CA PHE A 26 4.75 4.31 -1.62
C PHE A 26 5.99 4.28 -0.74
N LEU A 27 6.03 5.04 0.36
CA LEU A 27 7.10 4.96 1.34
C LEU A 27 7.15 3.56 1.96
N SER A 28 6.01 3.01 2.34
CA SER A 28 5.93 1.66 2.89
C SER A 28 6.48 0.63 1.90
N LEU A 29 6.09 0.72 0.63
CA LEU A 29 6.56 -0.20 -0.41
C LEU A 29 8.05 -0.04 -0.70
N ALA A 30 8.56 1.19 -0.69
CA ALA A 30 9.98 1.44 -0.89
C ALA A 30 10.82 0.85 0.25
N LEU A 31 10.36 1.04 1.49
CA LEU A 31 11.01 0.46 2.66
C LEU A 31 10.92 -1.06 2.66
N LEU A 32 9.81 -1.62 2.20
CA LEU A 32 9.64 -3.07 2.03
C LEU A 32 10.67 -3.64 1.07
N LYS A 33 10.89 -2.96 -0.05
CA LYS A 33 11.90 -3.37 -1.03
C LYS A 33 13.30 -3.39 -0.41
N ARG A 34 13.65 -2.33 0.33
CA ARG A 34 14.95 -2.26 1.01
C ARG A 34 15.10 -3.34 2.08
N TYR A 35 14.03 -3.55 2.85
CA TYR A 35 14.00 -4.59 3.88
C TYR A 35 14.23 -5.98 3.26
N THR A 36 13.56 -6.28 2.15
CA THR A 36 13.71 -7.56 1.44
C THR A 36 15.15 -7.74 0.94
N GLU A 37 15.75 -6.69 0.38
CA GLU A 37 17.15 -6.72 -0.06
C GLU A 37 18.09 -7.01 1.10
N LEU A 38 17.87 -6.38 2.26
CA LEU A 38 18.72 -6.59 3.44
C LEU A 38 18.59 -8.02 3.99
N LEU A 39 17.38 -8.59 3.97
CA LEU A 39 17.19 -9.99 4.39
C LEU A 39 17.95 -10.96 3.49
N VAL A 40 17.91 -10.75 2.17
CA VAL A 40 18.64 -11.59 1.22
C VAL A 40 20.14 -11.48 1.49
N GLN A 41 20.68 -10.29 1.69
CA GLN A 41 22.09 -10.07 1.94
C GLN A 41 22.52 -10.65 3.29
N SER A 42 21.67 -10.56 4.30
CA SER A 42 21.94 -11.16 5.60
C SER A 42 22.08 -12.68 5.49
N ARG A 43 21.27 -13.33 4.65
CA ARG A 43 21.35 -14.76 4.38
C ARG A 43 22.64 -15.14 3.61
N GLU A 44 23.12 -14.24 2.78
CA GLU A 44 24.36 -14.42 2.04
C GLU A 44 25.60 -14.08 2.85
N GLY A 45 25.44 -13.69 4.12
CA GLY A 45 26.55 -13.32 5.01
C GLY A 45 27.12 -11.94 4.77
N LYS A 46 26.44 -11.09 4.00
CA LYS A 46 26.87 -9.71 3.76
C LYS A 46 26.34 -8.78 4.85
N ASN A 47 27.13 -7.74 5.16
CA ASN A 47 26.79 -6.82 6.25
C ASN A 47 26.09 -5.55 5.79
N SER A 48 26.03 -5.28 4.49
CA SER A 48 25.42 -4.04 3.97
C SER A 48 24.77 -4.26 2.62
N ALA A 49 23.73 -3.47 2.34
CA ALA A 49 23.12 -3.41 1.03
C ALA A 49 24.04 -2.68 0.05
N HIS A 50 24.32 -3.30 -1.09
CA HIS A 50 25.27 -2.80 -2.06
C HIS A 50 24.88 -1.42 -2.57
N GLY A 51 25.74 -0.42 -2.34
CA GLY A 51 25.60 0.94 -2.86
C GLY A 51 24.51 1.79 -2.23
N ARG A 52 23.91 1.39 -1.09
CA ARG A 52 22.74 2.07 -0.53
C ARG A 52 22.89 2.61 0.89
N GLY A 53 24.00 2.37 1.54
CA GLY A 53 24.26 2.88 2.87
C GLY A 53 23.48 2.23 4.02
N TYR A 54 22.68 1.20 3.74
CA TYR A 54 21.97 0.44 4.78
C TYR A 54 22.79 -0.75 5.22
N LEU A 55 22.79 -1.00 6.54
CA LEU A 55 23.38 -2.21 7.11
C LEU A 55 22.30 -3.26 7.33
N THR A 56 22.67 -4.54 7.32
CA THR A 56 21.73 -5.63 7.60
C THR A 56 21.12 -5.51 8.98
N THR A 57 21.81 -4.87 9.93
CA THR A 57 21.28 -4.59 11.28
C THR A 57 20.19 -3.53 11.28
N ASP A 58 20.02 -2.79 10.19
CA ASP A 58 18.96 -1.78 10.07
C ASP A 58 17.59 -2.38 9.71
N ALA A 59 17.53 -3.67 9.37
CA ALA A 59 16.31 -4.32 8.93
C ALA A 59 15.13 -4.14 9.89
N PRO A 60 15.26 -4.33 11.23
CA PRO A 60 14.15 -4.11 12.14
C PRO A 60 13.61 -2.67 12.13
N LEU A 61 14.48 -1.68 11.97
CA LEU A 61 14.06 -0.28 11.86
C LEU A 61 13.29 -0.03 10.58
N LEU A 62 13.78 -0.54 9.44
CA LEU A 62 13.08 -0.42 8.17
C LEU A 62 11.71 -1.08 8.22
N GLN A 63 11.60 -2.23 8.86
CA GLN A 63 10.33 -2.93 9.07
C GLN A 63 9.37 -2.06 9.88
N ALA A 64 9.82 -1.50 11.01
CA ALA A 64 8.99 -0.66 11.85
C ALA A 64 8.48 0.58 11.10
N LEU A 65 9.38 1.27 10.40
CA LEU A 65 9.03 2.47 9.64
C LEU A 65 8.09 2.15 8.48
N GLY A 66 8.33 1.05 7.78
CA GLY A 66 7.52 0.65 6.63
C GLY A 66 6.12 0.19 7.02
N VAL A 67 6.00 -0.63 8.06
CA VAL A 67 4.70 -1.07 8.58
C VAL A 67 3.90 0.13 9.08
N SER A 68 4.55 1.02 9.84
CA SER A 68 3.91 2.24 10.33
C SER A 68 3.40 3.12 9.18
N SER A 69 4.20 3.30 8.13
CA SER A 69 3.81 4.09 6.96
C SER A 69 2.60 3.49 6.25
N GLY A 70 2.57 2.16 6.11
CA GLY A 70 1.42 1.46 5.52
C GLY A 70 0.15 1.63 6.34
N TYR A 71 0.26 1.54 7.66
CA TYR A 71 -0.88 1.74 8.56
C TYR A 71 -1.35 3.19 8.56
N ILE A 72 -0.43 4.15 8.51
CA ILE A 72 -0.78 5.57 8.39
C ILE A 72 -1.52 5.82 7.06
N SER A 73 -1.14 5.16 5.98
CA SER A 73 -1.85 5.29 4.71
C SER A 73 -3.31 4.86 4.83
N SER A 74 -3.57 3.81 5.63
CA SER A 74 -4.94 3.35 5.91
C SER A 74 -5.72 4.39 6.71
N LEU A 75 -5.08 5.03 7.70
CA LEU A 75 -5.70 6.12 8.45
C LEU A 75 -6.02 7.32 7.56
N VAL A 76 -5.13 7.66 6.64
CA VAL A 76 -5.36 8.76 5.68
C VAL A 76 -6.60 8.46 4.82
N ILE A 77 -6.74 7.23 4.34
CA ILE A 77 -7.95 6.82 3.60
C ILE A 77 -9.20 6.96 4.47
N ALA A 78 -9.13 6.56 5.74
CA ALA A 78 -10.26 6.71 6.66
C ALA A 78 -10.69 8.16 6.79
N LEU A 79 -9.75 9.08 6.92
CA LEU A 79 -10.04 10.51 7.00
C LEU A 79 -10.58 11.05 5.69
N TYR A 80 -10.04 10.59 4.56
CA TYR A 80 -10.54 10.98 3.23
C TYR A 80 -11.99 10.55 3.03
N LEU A 81 -12.37 9.36 3.47
CA LEU A 81 -13.71 8.83 3.30
C LEU A 81 -14.77 9.59 4.11
N ARG A 82 -14.35 10.38 5.08
CA ARG A 82 -15.26 11.26 5.82
C ARG A 82 -15.47 12.61 5.13
N SER A 83 -14.76 12.92 4.07
CA SER A 83 -14.92 14.18 3.36
C SER A 83 -16.28 14.22 2.64
N GLU A 84 -16.89 15.39 2.57
CA GLU A 84 -18.18 15.58 1.90
C GLU A 84 -18.12 15.24 0.41
N ASN A 85 -16.96 15.48 -0.22
CA ASN A 85 -16.76 15.17 -1.63
C ASN A 85 -16.92 13.68 -1.91
N VAL A 86 -16.41 12.81 -1.04
CA VAL A 86 -16.52 11.37 -1.19
C VAL A 86 -17.97 10.92 -0.94
N ILE A 87 -18.60 11.46 0.10
CA ILE A 87 -19.97 11.10 0.43
C ILE A 87 -20.91 11.40 -0.73
N SER A 88 -20.71 12.53 -1.43
CA SER A 88 -21.53 12.90 -2.59
C SER A 88 -21.22 12.13 -3.86
N MET A 89 -20.02 11.54 -3.98
CA MET A 89 -19.56 10.83 -5.21
C MET A 89 -20.12 9.41 -5.34
N TYR A 90 -20.43 8.75 -4.23
CA TYR A 90 -20.76 7.33 -4.24
C TYR A 90 -22.20 7.10 -3.79
N ALA A 91 -22.90 6.16 -4.45
CA ALA A 91 -24.26 5.77 -4.10
C ALA A 91 -24.31 5.11 -2.72
N GLN A 92 -23.27 4.34 -2.36
CA GLN A 92 -23.16 3.68 -1.07
C GLN A 92 -21.82 4.03 -0.41
N PRO A 93 -21.69 5.25 0.16
CA PRO A 93 -20.41 5.68 0.74
C PRO A 93 -19.91 4.78 1.87
N LEU A 94 -20.82 4.17 2.63
CA LEU A 94 -20.45 3.30 3.75
C LEU A 94 -19.72 2.04 3.29
N ALA A 95 -20.00 1.57 2.06
CA ALA A 95 -19.32 0.39 1.52
C ALA A 95 -17.82 0.62 1.36
N ILE A 96 -17.42 1.85 1.07
CA ILE A 96 -15.99 2.20 0.89
C ILE A 96 -15.21 2.04 2.18
N TRP A 97 -15.85 2.13 3.34
CA TRP A 97 -15.20 1.90 4.63
C TRP A 97 -14.59 0.50 4.75
N LEU A 98 -15.09 -0.47 3.96
CA LEU A 98 -14.50 -1.80 3.90
C LEU A 98 -13.07 -1.79 3.35
N LEU A 99 -12.69 -0.75 2.60
CA LEU A 99 -11.32 -0.62 2.09
C LEU A 99 -10.29 -0.50 3.20
N ILE A 100 -10.68 0.06 4.34
CA ILE A 100 -9.76 0.27 5.47
C ILE A 100 -9.23 -1.07 6.00
N PRO A 101 -10.08 -2.01 6.46
CA PRO A 101 -9.59 -3.31 6.91
C PRO A 101 -8.95 -4.12 5.79
N ILE A 102 -9.41 -3.97 4.55
CA ILE A 102 -8.79 -4.64 3.41
C ILE A 102 -7.34 -4.16 3.22
N LEU A 103 -7.13 -2.86 3.25
CA LEU A 103 -5.80 -2.28 3.10
C LEU A 103 -4.88 -2.66 4.27
N LEU A 104 -5.40 -2.61 5.49
CA LEU A 104 -4.65 -3.04 6.69
C LEU A 104 -4.23 -4.50 6.57
N PHE A 105 -5.14 -5.37 6.12
CA PHE A 105 -4.83 -6.78 5.89
C PHE A 105 -3.74 -6.94 4.85
N TRP A 106 -3.85 -6.26 3.71
CA TRP A 106 -2.89 -6.39 2.62
C TRP A 106 -1.50 -5.89 3.03
N VAL A 107 -1.40 -4.74 3.68
CA VAL A 107 -0.12 -4.22 4.18
C VAL A 107 0.50 -5.21 5.16
N SER A 108 -0.28 -5.73 6.08
CA SER A 108 0.18 -6.72 7.05
C SER A 108 0.66 -8.00 6.35
N TRP A 109 -0.06 -8.43 5.32
CA TRP A 109 0.25 -9.64 4.56
C TRP A 109 1.59 -9.52 3.84
N ILE A 110 1.81 -8.44 3.08
CA ILE A 110 3.05 -8.29 2.32
C ILE A 110 4.26 -8.16 3.26
N TRP A 111 4.11 -7.46 4.37
CA TRP A 111 5.18 -7.34 5.35
C TRP A 111 5.46 -8.68 6.05
N LEU A 112 4.41 -9.45 6.35
CA LEU A 112 4.56 -10.79 6.93
C LEU A 112 5.32 -11.70 5.97
N LYS A 113 4.95 -11.73 4.71
CA LYS A 113 5.62 -12.54 3.68
C LYS A 113 7.09 -12.13 3.53
N SER A 114 7.37 -10.84 3.53
CA SER A 114 8.74 -10.35 3.47
C SER A 114 9.55 -10.77 4.70
N SER A 115 8.98 -10.63 5.89
CA SER A 115 9.68 -10.97 7.14
C SER A 115 9.98 -12.47 7.27
N ARG A 116 9.17 -13.32 6.63
CA ARG A 116 9.40 -14.76 6.56
C ARG A 116 10.41 -15.16 5.48
N GLY A 117 10.88 -14.19 4.70
CA GLY A 117 11.81 -14.44 3.62
C GLY A 117 11.17 -15.09 2.39
N GLU A 118 9.86 -14.99 2.25
CA GLU A 118 9.11 -15.57 1.14
C GLU A 118 8.95 -14.62 -0.04
N MET A 119 9.40 -13.36 0.11
CA MET A 119 9.37 -12.36 -0.96
C MET A 119 10.76 -12.26 -1.58
N HIS A 120 10.89 -12.69 -2.82
CA HIS A 120 12.16 -12.68 -3.55
C HIS A 120 12.21 -11.63 -4.64
N ASP A 121 11.06 -11.12 -5.05
CA ASP A 121 10.91 -10.14 -6.10
C ASP A 121 10.62 -8.75 -5.53
N ASP A 122 10.59 -7.74 -6.41
CA ASP A 122 10.06 -6.42 -6.08
C ASP A 122 8.66 -6.55 -5.47
N PRO A 123 8.28 -5.74 -4.47
CA PRO A 123 6.94 -5.83 -3.87
C PRO A 123 5.79 -5.74 -4.88
N ILE A 124 5.93 -4.92 -5.91
CA ILE A 124 4.90 -4.80 -6.96
C ILE A 124 4.82 -6.08 -7.78
N VAL A 125 5.96 -6.66 -8.14
CA VAL A 125 6.00 -7.93 -8.88
C VAL A 125 5.44 -9.06 -8.03
N PHE A 126 5.80 -9.11 -6.74
CA PHE A 126 5.26 -10.09 -5.81
C PHE A 126 3.74 -9.99 -5.73
N ALA A 127 3.21 -8.77 -5.56
CA ALA A 127 1.77 -8.55 -5.46
C ALA A 127 1.03 -8.99 -6.74
N ALA A 128 1.63 -8.80 -7.89
CA ALA A 128 1.04 -9.23 -9.17
C ALA A 128 0.99 -10.75 -9.33
N LYS A 129 1.85 -11.48 -8.64
CA LYS A 129 1.93 -12.95 -8.71
C LYS A 129 1.27 -13.65 -7.52
N ASP A 130 1.13 -12.96 -6.39
CA ASP A 130 0.62 -13.55 -5.16
C ASP A 130 -0.89 -13.70 -5.22
N LYS A 131 -1.38 -14.90 -4.96
CA LYS A 131 -2.81 -15.21 -5.00
C LYS A 131 -3.61 -14.39 -4.00
N THR A 132 -3.08 -14.20 -2.80
CA THR A 132 -3.75 -13.41 -1.76
C THR A 132 -3.86 -11.95 -2.15
N SER A 133 -2.79 -11.35 -2.70
CA SER A 133 -2.82 -9.97 -3.18
C SER A 133 -3.79 -9.80 -4.36
N LEU A 134 -3.85 -10.78 -5.28
CA LEU A 134 -4.80 -10.75 -6.38
C LEU A 134 -6.24 -10.85 -5.87
N SER A 135 -6.49 -11.69 -4.86
CA SER A 135 -7.82 -11.80 -4.24
C SER A 135 -8.22 -10.48 -3.58
N VAL A 136 -7.29 -9.83 -2.89
CA VAL A 136 -7.51 -8.51 -2.28
C VAL A 136 -7.85 -7.47 -3.36
N ALA A 137 -7.13 -7.48 -4.47
CA ALA A 137 -7.40 -6.57 -5.59
C ALA A 137 -8.80 -6.77 -6.16
N VAL A 138 -9.23 -8.02 -6.33
CA VAL A 138 -10.57 -8.36 -6.83
C VAL A 138 -11.64 -7.88 -5.84
N ILE A 139 -11.46 -8.16 -4.55
CA ILE A 139 -12.40 -7.72 -3.51
C ILE A 139 -12.50 -6.19 -3.49
N THR A 140 -11.37 -5.50 -3.59
CA THR A 140 -11.32 -4.05 -3.65
C THR A 140 -12.11 -3.52 -4.85
N ALA A 141 -11.95 -4.13 -6.02
CA ALA A 141 -12.69 -3.75 -7.22
C ALA A 141 -14.20 -3.94 -7.02
N PHE A 142 -14.62 -5.05 -6.41
CA PHE A 142 -16.04 -5.27 -6.10
C PHE A 142 -16.60 -4.25 -5.14
N VAL A 143 -15.83 -3.89 -4.11
CA VAL A 143 -16.25 -2.86 -3.14
C VAL A 143 -16.47 -1.52 -3.85
N PHE A 144 -15.55 -1.11 -4.73
CA PHE A 144 -15.69 0.11 -5.50
C PHE A 144 -16.90 0.08 -6.43
N LEU A 145 -17.11 -1.03 -7.13
CA LEU A 145 -18.27 -1.17 -8.01
C LEU A 145 -19.57 -1.10 -7.24
N TYR A 146 -19.66 -1.80 -6.12
CA TYR A 146 -20.84 -1.74 -5.25
C TYR A 146 -21.10 -0.32 -4.74
N ALA A 147 -20.06 0.35 -4.28
CA ALA A 147 -20.18 1.72 -3.77
C ALA A 147 -20.61 2.70 -4.86
N ALA A 148 -20.11 2.53 -6.08
CA ALA A 148 -20.42 3.43 -7.20
C ALA A 148 -21.81 3.21 -7.78
N ILE A 149 -22.23 1.93 -7.92
CA ILE A 149 -23.49 1.56 -8.60
C ILE A 149 -24.64 1.44 -7.61
N GLY A 150 -24.36 1.01 -6.37
CA GLY A 150 -25.37 0.86 -5.34
C GLY A 150 -26.38 -0.24 -5.65
N PHE A 151 -25.88 -1.48 -5.83
CA PHE A 151 -26.78 -2.62 -6.02
C PHE A 151 -27.71 -2.78 -4.82
N ASP A 152 -28.99 -2.84 -5.07
CA ASP A 152 -29.97 -3.16 -4.04
C ASP A 152 -29.96 -4.67 -3.79
N LEU A 153 -29.43 -5.02 -2.66
CA LEU A 153 -29.42 -6.41 -2.18
C LEU A 153 -30.56 -6.62 -1.18
#